data_9c50f803b773882ab40d6dfc85c2bb44
#
_entry.id   9c50f803b773882ab40d6dfc85c2bb44
#
_cell.length_a   1.000
_cell.length_b   1.000
_cell.length_c   1.000
_cell.angle_alpha   90.00
_cell.angle_beta   90.00
_cell.angle_gamma   90.00
#
_symmetry.space_group_name_H-M   'P 1'
#
loop_
_entity.id
_entity.type
_entity.pdbx_description
1 polymer ?
#
loop_
_entity_poly.entity_id
_entity_poly.type
_entity_poly.pdbx_seq_one_letter_code
_entity_poly.pdbx_strand_id
1 'polypeptide(L)'
;MVFILNWREVQPKIAHLSAVHWGGFRDRERNDDPDERNRLQKLQGFARHALQGRKTSDHHKHENLEQVYYVLSGRGEVLFGEERFPVQDGDAIYLPPGVHHQMFNDMNQEWLEHHVISQPVEGNGGEFAIRNWRDVAPAADGQGAVRWHQLGRVGEADIGFTRGFQSIDREAVQPSGKTIERCYDDLEQVYYILKNSGVLIADGEEHPIQEGDMVHVAAGTKYTIANPHAEWLSYMIMAA
;
A
#
# COMPACT_ATOMS: atom_id res chain seq x y z
N MET A 1 1.17 14.33 -12.91
CA MET A 1 0.16 15.03 -12.05
C MET A 1 0.10 14.33 -10.70
N VAL A 2 0.07 15.10 -9.61
CA VAL A 2 -0.01 14.60 -8.21
C VAL A 2 -1.39 14.88 -7.62
N PHE A 3 -1.91 13.97 -6.80
CA PHE A 3 -3.11 14.20 -6.01
C PHE A 3 -2.93 13.62 -4.60
N ILE A 4 -3.36 14.36 -3.58
CA ILE A 4 -3.19 14.03 -2.17
C ILE A 4 -4.53 14.00 -1.48
N LEU A 5 -4.76 12.97 -0.67
CA LEU A 5 -5.96 12.80 0.14
C LEU A 5 -5.57 12.20 1.49
N ASN A 6 -5.89 12.86 2.59
CA ASN A 6 -5.70 12.27 3.91
C ASN A 6 -6.87 11.32 4.25
N TRP A 7 -6.57 10.13 4.74
CA TRP A 7 -7.62 9.15 5.07
C TRP A 7 -8.60 9.66 6.12
N ARG A 8 -8.20 10.60 6.98
CA ARG A 8 -9.06 11.22 8.00
C ARG A 8 -10.17 12.09 7.43
N GLU A 9 -10.03 12.52 6.18
CA GLU A 9 -11.03 13.28 5.42
C GLU A 9 -12.07 12.38 4.73
N VAL A 10 -11.80 11.07 4.68
CA VAL A 10 -12.69 10.09 4.05
C VAL A 10 -13.73 9.60 5.05
N GLN A 11 -15.00 9.62 4.67
CA GLN A 11 -16.09 9.07 5.48
C GLN A 11 -15.95 7.56 5.59
N PRO A 12 -15.86 6.98 6.80
CA PRO A 12 -15.80 5.54 6.99
C PRO A 12 -17.17 4.88 6.77
N LYS A 13 -17.13 3.62 6.40
CA LYS A 13 -18.31 2.73 6.39
C LYS A 13 -17.93 1.37 6.96
N ILE A 14 -18.92 0.58 7.36
CA ILE A 14 -18.69 -0.84 7.70
C ILE A 14 -18.75 -1.65 6.40
N ALA A 15 -17.74 -2.44 6.16
CA ALA A 15 -17.63 -3.35 5.02
C ALA A 15 -17.01 -4.68 5.48
N HIS A 16 -17.01 -5.67 4.61
CA HIS A 16 -16.36 -6.96 4.87
C HIS A 16 -16.71 -7.54 6.26
N LEU A 17 -18.01 -7.66 6.55
CA LEU A 17 -18.62 -8.10 7.80
C LEU A 17 -18.44 -7.13 8.96
N SER A 18 -17.21 -6.80 9.37
CA SER A 18 -16.97 -5.98 10.55
C SER A 18 -15.76 -5.03 10.43
N ALA A 19 -15.22 -4.88 9.23
CA ALA A 19 -14.14 -3.92 8.99
C ALA A 19 -14.69 -2.50 8.90
N VAL A 20 -14.06 -1.56 9.60
CA VAL A 20 -14.21 -0.13 9.30
C VAL A 20 -13.38 0.15 8.06
N HIS A 21 -14.01 0.67 7.02
CA HIS A 21 -13.43 0.88 5.71
C HIS A 21 -13.40 2.36 5.34
N TRP A 22 -12.22 2.88 5.01
CA TRP A 22 -12.02 4.19 4.39
C TRP A 22 -11.59 3.97 2.94
N GLY A 23 -12.49 4.25 1.98
CA GLY A 23 -12.20 4.14 0.56
C GLY A 23 -11.26 5.27 0.12
N GLY A 24 -10.04 4.95 -0.23
CA GLY A 24 -9.08 5.87 -0.81
C GLY A 24 -9.25 6.01 -2.33
N PHE A 25 -8.20 5.76 -3.07
CA PHE A 25 -8.24 5.85 -4.54
C PHE A 25 -8.94 4.64 -5.17
N ARG A 26 -9.57 4.88 -6.31
CA ARG A 26 -10.32 3.89 -7.08
C ARG A 26 -9.96 3.98 -8.56
N ASP A 27 -10.20 2.89 -9.25
CA ASP A 27 -10.09 2.79 -10.70
C ASP A 27 -10.97 3.85 -11.39
N ARG A 28 -10.36 4.62 -12.27
CA ARG A 28 -11.00 5.71 -13.01
C ARG A 28 -12.10 5.22 -13.95
N GLU A 29 -11.92 4.05 -14.55
CA GLU A 29 -12.82 3.54 -15.58
C GLU A 29 -14.05 2.82 -15.01
N ARG A 30 -13.96 2.32 -13.77
CA ARG A 30 -15.04 1.54 -13.14
C ARG A 30 -16.05 2.34 -12.34
N ASN A 31 -15.83 3.64 -12.19
CA ASN A 31 -16.68 4.50 -11.38
C ASN A 31 -17.19 5.68 -12.22
N ASP A 32 -18.47 5.66 -12.54
CA ASP A 32 -19.15 6.69 -13.32
C ASP A 32 -19.45 7.97 -12.51
N ASP A 33 -19.24 7.95 -11.18
CA ASP A 33 -19.45 9.12 -10.34
C ASP A 33 -18.28 10.12 -10.47
N PRO A 34 -18.53 11.43 -10.37
CA PRO A 34 -17.51 12.48 -10.51
C PRO A 34 -16.63 12.64 -9.25
N ASP A 35 -16.33 11.56 -8.54
CA ASP A 35 -15.52 11.57 -7.32
C ASP A 35 -14.04 11.73 -7.67
N GLU A 36 -13.37 12.68 -7.03
CA GLU A 36 -11.94 12.96 -7.25
C GLU A 36 -11.01 11.79 -6.90
N ARG A 37 -11.50 10.82 -6.12
CA ARG A 37 -10.77 9.58 -5.78
C ARG A 37 -10.70 8.58 -6.93
N ASN A 38 -11.48 8.76 -7.99
CA ASN A 38 -11.47 7.94 -9.20
C ASN A 38 -10.28 8.34 -10.10
N ARG A 39 -9.07 7.93 -9.73
CA ARG A 39 -7.83 8.39 -10.36
C ARG A 39 -6.92 7.27 -10.85
N LEU A 40 -7.06 6.08 -10.28
CA LEU A 40 -6.18 4.97 -10.61
C LEU A 40 -6.41 4.53 -12.07
N GLN A 41 -5.32 4.28 -12.77
CA GLN A 41 -5.32 3.88 -14.18
C GLN A 41 -4.91 2.42 -14.35
N LYS A 42 -4.07 1.91 -13.48
CA LYS A 42 -3.59 0.53 -13.46
C LYS A 42 -4.06 -0.21 -12.22
N LEU A 43 -3.88 0.39 -11.05
CA LEU A 43 -4.43 -0.14 -9.80
C LEU A 43 -5.96 -0.07 -9.82
N GLN A 44 -6.63 -1.05 -9.22
CA GLN A 44 -8.10 -1.02 -9.11
C GLN A 44 -8.57 -0.31 -7.85
N GLY A 45 -7.85 -0.44 -6.75
CA GLY A 45 -8.27 0.14 -5.48
C GLY A 45 -7.14 0.24 -4.47
N PHE A 46 -7.25 1.29 -3.65
CA PHE A 46 -6.41 1.53 -2.49
C PHE A 46 -7.30 2.02 -1.34
N ALA A 47 -7.43 1.23 -0.29
CA ALA A 47 -8.29 1.52 0.86
C ALA A 47 -7.58 1.21 2.18
N ARG A 48 -8.03 1.86 3.26
CA ARG A 48 -7.65 1.52 4.64
C ARG A 48 -8.77 0.74 5.30
N HIS A 49 -8.42 -0.33 5.99
CA HIS A 49 -9.31 -1.13 6.82
C HIS A 49 -8.84 -1.14 8.27
N ALA A 50 -9.78 -1.27 9.20
CA ALA A 50 -9.51 -1.52 10.61
C ALA A 50 -10.48 -2.57 11.14
N LEU A 51 -9.95 -3.62 11.76
CA LEU A 51 -10.72 -4.63 12.49
C LEU A 51 -10.59 -4.37 13.99
N GLN A 52 -11.72 -4.14 14.63
CA GLN A 52 -11.79 -4.06 16.09
C GLN A 52 -11.36 -5.38 16.71
N GLY A 53 -10.85 -5.35 17.94
CA GLY A 53 -10.57 -6.57 18.71
C GLY A 53 -11.78 -7.49 18.80
N ARG A 54 -11.55 -8.80 18.75
CA ARG A 54 -12.55 -9.86 18.73
C ARG A 54 -13.42 -9.91 17.48
N LYS A 55 -12.94 -9.37 16.36
CA LYS A 55 -13.66 -9.34 15.08
C LYS A 55 -12.84 -10.00 13.96
N THR A 56 -13.56 -10.32 12.87
CA THR A 56 -12.99 -10.86 11.63
C THR A 56 -13.59 -10.15 10.43
N SER A 57 -12.90 -10.19 9.29
CA SER A 57 -13.53 -9.85 8.01
C SER A 57 -14.35 -11.03 7.49
N ASP A 58 -15.02 -10.85 6.35
CA ASP A 58 -15.70 -11.94 5.65
C ASP A 58 -14.69 -12.89 4.97
N HIS A 59 -15.15 -14.12 4.76
CA HIS A 59 -14.43 -15.16 4.01
C HIS A 59 -14.81 -15.06 2.54
N HIS A 60 -13.87 -14.65 1.68
CA HIS A 60 -14.12 -14.43 0.26
C HIS A 60 -12.88 -14.69 -0.60
N LYS A 61 -13.05 -14.63 -1.91
CA LYS A 61 -11.98 -14.68 -2.90
C LYS A 61 -12.27 -13.71 -4.05
N HIS A 62 -11.25 -13.38 -4.80
CA HIS A 62 -11.38 -12.61 -6.04
C HIS A 62 -10.82 -13.39 -7.22
N GLU A 63 -11.55 -13.39 -8.31
CA GLU A 63 -11.09 -13.96 -9.58
C GLU A 63 -10.42 -12.85 -10.41
N ASN A 64 -9.29 -13.17 -11.04
CA ASN A 64 -8.54 -12.22 -11.89
C ASN A 64 -8.13 -10.91 -11.18
N LEU A 65 -7.96 -10.96 -9.88
CA LEU A 65 -7.58 -9.82 -9.06
C LEU A 65 -6.62 -10.29 -7.97
N GLU A 66 -5.40 -9.81 -8.02
CA GLU A 66 -4.45 -9.96 -6.91
C GLU A 66 -4.62 -8.83 -5.89
N GLN A 67 -4.31 -9.13 -4.65
CA GLN A 67 -4.33 -8.12 -3.59
C GLN A 67 -3.04 -8.14 -2.79
N VAL A 68 -2.70 -6.98 -2.24
CA VAL A 68 -1.72 -6.85 -1.18
C VAL A 68 -2.40 -6.21 0.02
N TYR A 69 -2.26 -6.85 1.18
CA TYR A 69 -2.59 -6.24 2.45
C TYR A 69 -1.29 -5.75 3.10
N TYR A 70 -1.26 -4.49 3.52
CA TYR A 70 -0.13 -3.94 4.24
C TYR A 70 -0.55 -3.59 5.66
N VAL A 71 0.00 -4.30 6.66
CA VAL A 71 -0.38 -4.08 8.06
C VAL A 71 0.27 -2.80 8.58
N LEU A 72 -0.57 -1.84 8.99
CA LEU A 72 -0.17 -0.53 9.50
C LEU A 72 0.12 -0.57 11.00
N SER A 73 -0.75 -1.26 11.75
CA SER A 73 -0.63 -1.40 13.19
C SER A 73 -1.37 -2.62 13.71
N GLY A 74 -0.94 -3.13 14.85
CA GLY A 74 -1.54 -4.28 15.50
C GLY A 74 -0.97 -5.61 15.02
N ARG A 75 -1.65 -6.67 15.40
CA ARG A 75 -1.35 -8.06 15.04
C ARG A 75 -2.62 -8.86 14.90
N GLY A 76 -2.57 -9.93 14.13
CA GLY A 76 -3.71 -10.81 13.89
C GLY A 76 -3.30 -12.01 13.07
N GLU A 77 -4.22 -12.54 12.29
CA GLU A 77 -3.94 -13.63 11.36
C GLU A 77 -4.62 -13.36 10.02
N VAL A 78 -4.02 -13.85 8.94
CA VAL A 78 -4.63 -13.94 7.62
C VAL A 78 -4.88 -15.40 7.26
N LEU A 79 -6.08 -15.71 6.79
CA LEU A 79 -6.38 -16.99 6.15
C LEU A 79 -5.92 -16.96 4.70
N PHE A 80 -5.25 -18.01 4.26
CA PHE A 80 -4.99 -18.30 2.86
C PHE A 80 -5.34 -19.77 2.58
N GLY A 81 -6.36 -20.00 1.75
CA GLY A 81 -6.93 -21.31 1.58
C GLY A 81 -7.58 -21.85 2.86
N GLU A 82 -6.96 -22.82 3.51
CA GLU A 82 -7.44 -23.45 4.75
C GLU A 82 -6.54 -23.16 5.96
N GLU A 83 -5.43 -22.45 5.76
CA GLU A 83 -4.43 -22.20 6.81
C GLU A 83 -4.42 -20.74 7.24
N ARG A 84 -4.21 -20.51 8.54
CA ARG A 84 -4.03 -19.19 9.14
C ARG A 84 -2.57 -18.91 9.39
N PHE A 85 -2.14 -17.72 9.02
CA PHE A 85 -0.77 -17.22 9.17
C PHE A 85 -0.77 -15.97 10.05
N PRO A 86 0.13 -15.88 11.05
CA PRO A 86 0.23 -14.69 11.89
C PRO A 86 0.73 -13.48 11.08
N VAL A 87 0.17 -12.31 11.39
CA VAL A 87 0.55 -11.04 10.77
C VAL A 87 0.73 -9.95 11.83
N GLN A 88 1.61 -8.98 11.52
CA GLN A 88 1.93 -7.87 12.40
C GLN A 88 2.29 -6.60 11.62
N ASP A 89 2.44 -5.49 12.33
CA ASP A 89 2.80 -4.21 11.73
C ASP A 89 4.06 -4.31 10.84
N GLY A 90 3.95 -3.74 9.65
CA GLY A 90 4.99 -3.73 8.63
C GLY A 90 4.99 -4.92 7.68
N ASP A 91 4.07 -5.89 7.85
CA ASP A 91 3.90 -6.99 6.90
C ASP A 91 3.24 -6.51 5.61
N ALA A 92 3.84 -6.87 4.48
CA ALA A 92 3.22 -6.88 3.17
C ALA A 92 2.79 -8.32 2.86
N ILE A 93 1.49 -8.53 2.66
CA ILE A 93 0.85 -9.84 2.50
C ILE A 93 0.34 -9.92 1.07
N TYR A 94 0.94 -10.77 0.24
CA TYR A 94 0.48 -11.01 -1.12
C TYR A 94 -0.58 -12.11 -1.16
N LEU A 95 -1.73 -11.79 -1.72
CA LEU A 95 -2.88 -12.67 -1.88
C LEU A 95 -3.14 -12.87 -3.38
N PRO A 96 -2.74 -14.00 -3.94
CA PRO A 96 -2.98 -14.31 -5.34
C PRO A 96 -4.47 -14.52 -5.63
N PRO A 97 -4.93 -14.28 -6.88
CA PRO A 97 -6.33 -14.46 -7.27
C PRO A 97 -6.76 -15.93 -7.23
N GLY A 98 -8.06 -16.15 -7.00
CA GLY A 98 -8.70 -17.46 -7.00
C GLY A 98 -8.67 -18.22 -5.66
N VAL A 99 -7.98 -17.70 -4.65
CA VAL A 99 -7.84 -18.34 -3.34
C VAL A 99 -8.64 -17.60 -2.27
N HIS A 100 -9.36 -18.35 -1.43
CA HIS A 100 -10.09 -17.76 -0.31
C HIS A 100 -9.15 -17.17 0.73
N HIS A 101 -9.50 -15.99 1.20
CA HIS A 101 -8.77 -15.29 2.24
C HIS A 101 -9.72 -14.56 3.21
N GLN A 102 -9.19 -14.25 4.38
CA GLN A 102 -9.92 -13.56 5.45
C GLN A 102 -8.92 -13.00 6.46
N MET A 103 -9.21 -11.83 7.03
CA MET A 103 -8.42 -11.27 8.14
C MET A 103 -9.09 -11.55 9.47
N PHE A 104 -8.29 -11.92 10.46
CA PHE A 104 -8.72 -12.23 11.83
C PHE A 104 -8.04 -11.33 12.84
N ASN A 105 -8.84 -10.74 13.72
CA ASN A 105 -8.43 -10.08 14.95
C ASN A 105 -9.18 -10.65 16.15
N ASP A 106 -9.58 -11.93 16.05
CA ASP A 106 -10.50 -12.61 16.97
C ASP A 106 -9.88 -12.93 18.34
N MET A 107 -8.55 -13.02 18.40
CA MET A 107 -7.80 -13.33 19.64
C MET A 107 -7.25 -12.10 20.36
N ASN A 108 -7.29 -10.91 19.76
CA ASN A 108 -6.74 -9.68 20.31
C ASN A 108 -7.82 -8.74 20.83
N GLN A 109 -7.42 -7.75 21.63
CA GLN A 109 -8.30 -6.65 22.11
C GLN A 109 -8.04 -5.36 21.31
N GLU A 110 -6.80 -5.18 20.84
CA GLU A 110 -6.36 -4.00 20.09
C GLU A 110 -6.88 -4.03 18.65
N TRP A 111 -6.88 -2.89 17.99
CA TRP A 111 -7.22 -2.79 16.58
C TRP A 111 -6.13 -3.41 15.70
N LEU A 112 -6.56 -4.07 14.61
CA LEU A 112 -5.70 -4.48 13.50
C LEU A 112 -6.02 -3.58 12.31
N GLU A 113 -5.08 -2.77 11.92
CA GLU A 113 -5.25 -1.82 10.81
C GLU A 113 -4.35 -2.20 9.63
N HIS A 114 -4.91 -2.17 8.43
CA HIS A 114 -4.17 -2.52 7.23
C HIS A 114 -4.70 -1.80 5.99
N HIS A 115 -3.87 -1.64 4.99
CA HIS A 115 -4.32 -1.28 3.65
C HIS A 115 -4.76 -2.53 2.90
N VAL A 116 -5.76 -2.35 2.04
CA VAL A 116 -6.18 -3.29 1.00
C VAL A 116 -5.91 -2.62 -0.34
N ILE A 117 -5.02 -3.22 -1.11
CA ILE A 117 -4.58 -2.73 -2.41
C ILE A 117 -4.90 -3.81 -3.42
N SER A 118 -5.53 -3.47 -4.52
CA SER A 118 -5.97 -4.43 -5.53
C SER A 118 -5.52 -4.07 -6.93
N GLN A 119 -5.11 -5.08 -7.69
CA GLN A 119 -4.62 -4.97 -9.06
C GLN A 119 -5.26 -6.05 -9.93
N PRO A 120 -5.91 -5.70 -11.05
CA PRO A 120 -6.39 -6.68 -12.02
C PRO A 120 -5.24 -7.45 -12.66
N VAL A 121 -5.43 -8.75 -12.83
CA VAL A 121 -4.50 -9.64 -13.53
C VAL A 121 -5.26 -10.68 -14.34
N GLU A 122 -4.63 -11.26 -15.36
CA GLU A 122 -5.25 -12.34 -16.14
C GLU A 122 -5.10 -13.69 -15.43
N GLY A 123 -6.22 -14.38 -15.21
CA GLY A 123 -6.27 -15.72 -14.61
C GLY A 123 -5.94 -15.76 -13.12
N ASN A 124 -6.15 -16.93 -12.55
CA ASN A 124 -5.97 -17.21 -11.12
C ASN A 124 -4.62 -17.85 -10.82
N GLY A 125 -4.32 -17.99 -9.53
CA GLY A 125 -3.12 -18.62 -9.00
C GLY A 125 -1.97 -17.64 -8.73
N GLY A 126 -0.93 -18.17 -8.13
CA GLY A 126 0.25 -17.45 -7.62
C GLY A 126 0.72 -18.07 -6.31
N GLU A 127 1.84 -17.66 -5.84
CA GLU A 127 2.43 -18.09 -4.57
C GLU A 127 2.12 -17.06 -3.50
N PHE A 128 1.54 -17.49 -2.38
CA PHE A 128 1.28 -16.66 -1.22
C PHE A 128 2.57 -16.20 -0.54
N ALA A 129 2.63 -14.96 -0.08
CA ALA A 129 3.79 -14.44 0.64
C ALA A 129 3.41 -13.47 1.75
N ILE A 130 4.18 -13.50 2.84
CA ILE A 130 4.21 -12.49 3.89
C ILE A 130 5.66 -12.03 4.05
N ARG A 131 5.92 -10.73 3.91
CA ARG A 131 7.25 -10.14 4.01
C ARG A 131 7.23 -8.93 4.93
N ASN A 132 7.87 -9.01 6.09
CA ASN A 132 8.05 -7.84 6.94
C ASN A 132 9.24 -7.01 6.46
N TRP A 133 9.10 -5.68 6.44
CA TRP A 133 10.20 -4.80 6.01
C TRP A 133 11.46 -4.93 6.91
N ARG A 134 11.30 -5.35 8.17
CA ARG A 134 12.43 -5.54 9.09
C ARG A 134 13.31 -6.73 8.71
N ASP A 135 12.77 -7.69 7.96
CA ASP A 135 13.47 -8.88 7.48
C ASP A 135 14.09 -8.69 6.09
N VAL A 136 13.90 -7.51 5.51
CA VAL A 136 14.42 -7.15 4.18
C VAL A 136 15.66 -6.28 4.31
N ALA A 137 16.71 -6.59 3.57
CA ALA A 137 17.90 -5.77 3.53
C ALA A 137 17.61 -4.39 2.89
N PRO A 138 17.95 -3.28 3.56
CA PRO A 138 17.73 -1.96 2.99
C PRO A 138 18.73 -1.62 1.88
N ALA A 139 18.29 -0.85 0.90
CA ALA A 139 19.12 -0.24 -0.14
C ALA A 139 19.09 1.29 -0.03
N ALA A 140 20.26 1.92 0.06
CA ALA A 140 20.36 3.38 0.05
C ALA A 140 20.38 3.94 -1.38
N ASP A 141 19.72 5.07 -1.61
CA ASP A 141 19.72 5.74 -2.91
C ASP A 141 20.95 6.65 -3.14
N GLY A 142 21.80 6.82 -2.11
CA GLY A 142 23.00 7.64 -2.16
C GLY A 142 22.76 9.14 -1.95
N GLN A 143 21.51 9.61 -1.77
CA GLN A 143 21.17 11.02 -1.52
C GLN A 143 20.44 11.29 -0.21
N GLY A 144 19.99 10.27 0.47
CA GLY A 144 19.37 10.43 1.79
C GLY A 144 18.10 9.61 2.00
N ALA A 145 17.76 8.72 1.07
CA ALA A 145 16.67 7.78 1.25
C ALA A 145 17.20 6.34 1.37
N VAL A 146 16.46 5.54 2.13
CA VAL A 146 16.68 4.11 2.31
C VAL A 146 15.38 3.38 2.00
N ARG A 147 15.45 2.37 1.13
CA ARG A 147 14.30 1.59 0.67
C ARG A 147 14.42 0.12 1.07
N TRP A 148 13.31 -0.46 1.50
CA TRP A 148 13.10 -1.89 1.74
C TRP A 148 12.12 -2.42 0.69
N HIS A 149 12.62 -3.23 -0.23
CA HIS A 149 11.83 -3.81 -1.32
C HIS A 149 11.19 -5.12 -0.83
N GLN A 150 9.91 -5.07 -0.43
CA GLN A 150 9.24 -6.20 0.24
C GLN A 150 8.68 -7.22 -0.76
N LEU A 151 7.97 -6.74 -1.79
CA LEU A 151 7.38 -7.59 -2.82
C LEU A 151 7.70 -7.00 -4.19
N GLY A 152 8.11 -7.85 -5.12
CA GLY A 152 8.41 -7.51 -6.50
C GLY A 152 7.63 -8.38 -7.48
N ARG A 153 7.76 -8.07 -8.77
CA ARG A 153 7.10 -8.81 -9.86
C ARG A 153 7.73 -10.19 -10.03
N VAL A 154 6.91 -11.18 -10.39
CA VAL A 154 7.38 -12.54 -10.74
C VAL A 154 8.55 -12.47 -11.72
N GLY A 155 9.64 -13.16 -11.39
CA GLY A 155 10.91 -13.11 -12.10
C GLY A 155 12.01 -12.37 -11.35
N GLU A 156 11.70 -11.58 -10.34
CA GLU A 156 12.68 -11.00 -9.42
C GLU A 156 13.07 -12.03 -8.34
N ALA A 157 14.37 -12.23 -8.15
CA ALA A 157 14.89 -13.19 -7.16
C ALA A 157 14.42 -12.82 -5.74
N ASP A 158 14.01 -13.81 -4.98
CA ASP A 158 13.64 -13.75 -3.55
C ASP A 158 12.41 -12.89 -3.18
N ILE A 159 11.89 -12.04 -4.09
CA ILE A 159 10.77 -11.12 -3.82
C ILE A 159 9.68 -11.16 -4.90
N GLY A 160 9.84 -11.97 -5.94
CA GLY A 160 9.00 -12.04 -7.12
C GLY A 160 7.71 -12.82 -6.93
N PHE A 161 6.71 -12.24 -6.27
CA PHE A 161 5.42 -12.85 -6.02
C PHE A 161 4.29 -12.22 -6.85
N THR A 162 4.34 -10.90 -7.09
CA THR A 162 3.27 -10.14 -7.72
C THR A 162 3.25 -10.31 -9.24
N ARG A 163 2.07 -10.23 -9.84
CA ARG A 163 1.88 -10.40 -11.30
C ARG A 163 1.56 -9.07 -12.00
N GLY A 164 0.73 -8.24 -11.39
CA GLY A 164 0.31 -6.94 -11.88
C GLY A 164 1.04 -5.79 -11.18
N PHE A 165 1.24 -5.89 -9.86
CA PHE A 165 2.09 -4.92 -9.18
C PHE A 165 3.54 -5.01 -9.65
N GLN A 166 4.18 -3.87 -9.84
CA GLN A 166 5.62 -3.82 -10.05
C GLN A 166 6.37 -3.99 -8.74
N SER A 167 5.94 -3.28 -7.70
CA SER A 167 6.53 -3.40 -6.37
C SER A 167 5.64 -2.93 -5.23
N ILE A 168 5.93 -3.46 -4.04
CA ILE A 168 5.47 -2.96 -2.75
C ILE A 168 6.71 -2.71 -1.90
N ASP A 169 6.94 -1.45 -1.55
CA ASP A 169 8.14 -1.02 -0.85
C ASP A 169 7.79 -0.22 0.40
N ARG A 170 8.73 -0.20 1.33
CA ARG A 170 8.83 0.83 2.34
C ARG A 170 10.05 1.70 2.05
N GLU A 171 9.94 3.01 2.28
CA GLU A 171 11.06 3.92 2.14
C GLU A 171 11.08 4.93 3.27
N ALA A 172 12.26 5.40 3.63
CA ALA A 172 12.44 6.46 4.61
C ALA A 172 13.48 7.48 4.12
N VAL A 173 13.20 8.76 4.34
CA VAL A 173 14.11 9.87 4.02
C VAL A 173 14.67 10.45 5.30
N GLN A 174 16.00 10.52 5.39
CA GLN A 174 16.70 11.04 6.57
C GLN A 174 16.38 12.53 6.82
N PRO A 175 16.62 13.04 8.06
CA PRO A 175 16.53 14.45 8.36
C PRO A 175 17.35 15.30 7.39
N SER A 176 16.75 16.39 6.89
CA SER A 176 17.34 17.31 5.90
C SER A 176 17.79 16.64 4.59
N GLY A 177 17.30 15.41 4.32
CA GLY A 177 17.60 14.64 3.13
C GLY A 177 16.52 14.74 2.04
N LYS A 178 16.80 14.14 0.92
CA LYS A 178 15.84 13.97 -0.18
C LYS A 178 16.14 12.69 -0.96
N THR A 179 15.16 12.20 -1.69
CA THR A 179 15.36 11.09 -2.65
C THR A 179 16.12 11.57 -3.87
N ILE A 180 16.67 10.64 -4.65
CA ILE A 180 17.00 10.93 -6.05
C ILE A 180 15.75 11.41 -6.79
N GLU A 181 15.94 12.16 -7.86
CA GLU A 181 14.86 12.52 -8.78
C GLU A 181 14.38 11.27 -9.54
N ARG A 182 13.08 11.09 -9.66
CA ARG A 182 12.42 9.94 -10.28
C ARG A 182 11.47 10.39 -11.37
N CYS A 183 11.41 9.59 -12.44
CA CYS A 183 10.40 9.68 -13.49
C CYS A 183 10.22 8.28 -14.06
N TYR A 184 9.01 7.79 -14.09
CA TYR A 184 8.68 6.47 -14.64
C TYR A 184 7.56 6.63 -15.66
N ASP A 185 7.86 6.39 -16.92
CA ASP A 185 6.94 6.64 -18.03
C ASP A 185 5.71 5.72 -18.00
N ASP A 186 5.88 4.50 -17.48
CA ASP A 186 4.86 3.46 -17.49
C ASP A 186 4.43 2.97 -16.10
N LEU A 187 4.87 3.61 -15.02
CA LEU A 187 4.47 3.21 -13.66
C LEU A 187 3.54 4.24 -13.03
N GLU A 188 2.38 3.78 -12.63
CA GLU A 188 1.53 4.47 -11.66
C GLU A 188 1.99 4.16 -10.26
N GLN A 189 2.04 5.16 -9.39
CA GLN A 189 2.47 4.97 -8.01
C GLN A 189 1.48 5.60 -7.03
N VAL A 190 1.25 4.88 -5.93
CA VAL A 190 0.55 5.40 -4.75
C VAL A 190 1.48 5.32 -3.56
N TYR A 191 1.64 6.43 -2.88
CA TYR A 191 2.36 6.55 -1.60
C TYR A 191 1.37 6.61 -0.46
N TYR A 192 1.73 6.05 0.68
CA TYR A 192 1.04 6.30 1.93
C TYR A 192 2.05 6.74 2.98
N ILE A 193 1.84 7.93 3.54
CA ILE A 193 2.75 8.49 4.54
C ILE A 193 2.49 7.83 5.89
N LEU A 194 3.47 7.03 6.33
CA LEU A 194 3.38 6.24 7.55
C LEU A 194 3.73 7.03 8.80
N LYS A 195 4.66 7.97 8.68
CA LYS A 195 5.16 8.72 9.84
C LYS A 195 5.79 10.04 9.43
N ASN A 196 5.49 11.08 10.22
CA ASN A 196 6.00 12.44 10.08
C ASN A 196 5.51 13.16 8.80
N SER A 197 6.24 14.15 8.34
CA SER A 197 5.86 15.00 7.21
C SER A 197 7.07 15.33 6.34
N GLY A 198 6.80 15.83 5.13
CA GLY A 198 7.80 16.23 4.16
C GLY A 198 7.18 17.01 3.02
N VAL A 199 7.89 17.07 1.91
CA VAL A 199 7.45 17.76 0.70
C VAL A 199 7.70 16.83 -0.51
N LEU A 200 6.67 16.55 -1.28
CA LEU A 200 6.80 15.97 -2.60
C LEU A 200 6.92 17.14 -3.60
N ILE A 201 8.01 17.19 -4.33
CA ILE A 201 8.27 18.20 -5.36
C ILE A 201 8.07 17.51 -6.71
N ALA A 202 7.04 17.91 -7.45
CA ALA A 202 6.70 17.31 -8.72
C ALA A 202 6.55 18.37 -9.81
N ASP A 203 7.24 18.19 -10.92
CA ASP A 203 7.23 19.12 -12.06
C ASP A 203 7.52 20.57 -11.65
N GLY A 204 8.29 20.77 -10.57
CA GLY A 204 8.68 22.08 -10.01
C GLY A 204 7.69 22.67 -9.01
N GLU A 205 6.58 21.99 -8.71
CA GLU A 205 5.61 22.41 -7.70
C GLU A 205 5.81 21.63 -6.39
N GLU A 206 5.69 22.34 -5.25
CA GLU A 206 5.80 21.75 -3.93
C GLU A 206 4.44 21.32 -3.39
N HIS A 207 4.34 20.07 -3.00
CA HIS A 207 3.17 19.47 -2.37
C HIS A 207 3.52 18.99 -0.96
N PRO A 208 3.11 19.70 0.11
CA PRO A 208 3.29 19.23 1.47
C PRO A 208 2.59 17.88 1.68
N ILE A 209 3.28 16.94 2.34
CA ILE A 209 2.78 15.61 2.68
C ILE A 209 2.97 15.32 4.16
N GLN A 210 2.03 14.60 4.77
CA GLN A 210 2.05 14.28 6.19
C GLN A 210 1.45 12.90 6.48
N GLU A 211 1.67 12.41 7.69
CA GLU A 211 1.12 11.15 8.16
C GLU A 211 -0.37 10.99 7.86
N GLY A 212 -0.71 9.87 7.22
CA GLY A 212 -2.05 9.53 6.80
C GLY A 212 -2.40 9.97 5.38
N ASP A 213 -1.55 10.72 4.70
CA ASP A 213 -1.76 11.07 3.30
C ASP A 213 -1.58 9.87 2.39
N MET A 214 -2.54 9.70 1.51
CA MET A 214 -2.46 8.89 0.31
C MET A 214 -2.09 9.82 -0.84
N VAL A 215 -1.01 9.52 -1.56
CA VAL A 215 -0.47 10.37 -2.62
C VAL A 215 -0.44 9.58 -3.92
N HIS A 216 -1.24 9.97 -4.89
CA HIS A 216 -1.20 9.41 -6.25
C HIS A 216 -0.22 10.19 -7.12
N VAL A 217 0.73 9.48 -7.72
CA VAL A 217 1.69 10.02 -8.70
C VAL A 217 1.47 9.30 -10.02
N ALA A 218 0.96 10.03 -11.00
CA ALA A 218 0.71 9.47 -12.34
C ALA A 218 2.02 9.15 -13.07
N ALA A 219 1.97 8.18 -13.98
CA ALA A 219 3.07 7.87 -14.88
C ALA A 219 3.56 9.14 -15.63
N GLY A 220 4.84 9.20 -15.92
CA GLY A 220 5.50 10.34 -16.57
C GLY A 220 5.73 11.55 -15.68
N THR A 221 5.29 11.55 -14.42
CA THR A 221 5.55 12.66 -13.49
C THR A 221 6.98 12.61 -12.98
N LYS A 222 7.69 13.73 -13.11
CA LYS A 222 9.05 13.91 -12.59
C LYS A 222 8.97 14.44 -11.15
N TYR A 223 9.57 13.76 -10.18
CA TYR A 223 9.41 14.13 -8.77
C TYR A 223 10.59 13.75 -7.88
N THR A 224 10.65 14.39 -6.72
CA THR A 224 11.56 14.14 -5.60
C THR A 224 10.77 14.26 -4.30
N ILE A 225 11.09 13.46 -3.28
CA ILE A 225 10.54 13.62 -1.94
C ILE A 225 11.64 14.15 -1.03
N ALA A 226 11.39 15.31 -0.41
CA ALA A 226 12.29 15.98 0.50
C ALA A 226 11.76 15.90 1.94
N ASN A 227 12.67 15.73 2.88
CA ASN A 227 12.40 15.81 4.31
C ASN A 227 13.13 17.01 4.93
N PRO A 228 12.50 18.18 5.06
CA PRO A 228 13.11 19.36 5.64
C PRO A 228 13.18 19.35 7.19
N HIS A 229 12.65 18.29 7.83
CA HIS A 229 12.49 18.19 9.28
C HIS A 229 13.64 17.42 9.95
N ALA A 230 13.64 17.42 11.31
CA ALA A 230 14.64 16.75 12.13
C ALA A 230 14.38 15.24 12.32
N GLU A 231 13.16 14.78 12.04
CA GLU A 231 12.74 13.39 12.18
C GLU A 231 12.70 12.67 10.82
N TRP A 232 12.88 11.35 10.80
CA TRP A 232 12.78 10.57 9.57
C TRP A 232 11.36 10.60 9.00
N LEU A 233 11.22 10.96 7.73
CA LEU A 233 9.98 10.77 6.98
C LEU A 233 9.90 9.32 6.50
N SER A 234 8.79 8.63 6.74
CA SER A 234 8.63 7.23 6.35
C SER A 234 7.30 7.01 5.62
N TYR A 235 7.34 6.25 4.52
CA TYR A 235 6.18 5.93 3.71
C TYR A 235 6.29 4.56 3.05
N MET A 236 5.16 4.01 2.64
CA MET A 236 5.09 2.87 1.74
C MET A 236 4.83 3.33 0.30
N ILE A 237 5.24 2.50 -0.66
CA ILE A 237 5.09 2.73 -2.10
C ILE A 237 4.43 1.51 -2.71
N MET A 238 3.39 1.71 -3.52
CA MET A 238 2.81 0.74 -4.40
C MET A 238 3.01 1.21 -5.83
N ALA A 239 3.57 0.37 -6.68
CA ALA A 239 3.79 0.67 -8.09
C ALA A 239 3.12 -0.40 -8.98
N ALA A 240 2.49 0.03 -10.08
CA ALA A 240 1.88 -0.84 -11.08
C ALA A 240 2.03 -0.30 -12.51
#